data_1d5438a675a52a4f58db20adc894266a
#
_entry.id   1d5438a675a52a4f58db20adc894266a
#
_cell.length_a   1.000
_cell.length_b   1.000
_cell.length_c   1.000
_cell.angle_alpha   90.00
_cell.angle_beta   90.00
_cell.angle_gamma   90.00
#
_symmetry.space_group_name_H-M   'P 1'
#
loop_
_entity.id
_entity.type
_entity.pdbx_description
1 polymer ?
#
loop_
_entity_poly.entity_id
_entity_poly.type
_entity_poly.pdbx_seq_one_letter_code
_entity_poly.pdbx_strand_id
1 'polypeptide(L)'
;LLEGNIDFAVHSLKDVPEATDSRLELVGFLPRATPFDVLVAGNKTFESLPKGAKVGTGSPRRVLQLRAKRPDLCCLDLRGNLESRIAKVKNGELDAILLGAAGLERLGLSQEISEIFSPEVLTPAVGQGIVAFQCCKDNSFVRNVLEKASNPEAALAAKLERSWMNFLG
;
A
#
# COMPACT_ATOMS: atom_id res chain seq x y z
N LEU A 1 -14.98 -15.13 -8.00
CA LEU A 1 -14.35 -16.38 -7.53
C LEU A 1 -15.42 -17.41 -7.19
N LEU A 2 -16.28 -17.14 -6.21
CA LEU A 2 -17.26 -18.13 -5.70
C LEU A 2 -18.32 -18.55 -6.71
N GLU A 3 -18.62 -17.70 -7.69
CA GLU A 3 -19.53 -18.01 -8.79
C GLU A 3 -18.85 -18.67 -9.99
N GLY A 4 -17.52 -18.90 -9.93
CA GLY A 4 -16.75 -19.52 -10.99
C GLY A 4 -16.51 -18.66 -12.22
N ASN A 5 -16.82 -17.36 -12.19
CA ASN A 5 -16.62 -16.45 -13.31
C ASN A 5 -15.16 -16.08 -13.56
N ILE A 6 -14.30 -16.21 -12.54
CA ILE A 6 -12.85 -16.04 -12.60
C ILE A 6 -12.18 -17.10 -11.75
N ASP A 7 -10.96 -17.51 -12.12
CA ASP A 7 -10.20 -18.56 -11.44
C ASP A 7 -9.44 -18.05 -10.22
N PHE A 8 -8.89 -16.84 -10.32
CA PHE A 8 -8.18 -16.16 -9.22
C PHE A 8 -8.32 -14.65 -9.31
N ALA A 9 -8.10 -13.98 -8.20
CA ALA A 9 -8.04 -12.53 -8.09
C ALA A 9 -6.64 -12.08 -7.69
N VAL A 10 -6.22 -10.90 -8.19
CA VAL A 10 -4.94 -10.27 -7.88
C VAL A 10 -5.18 -9.05 -7.00
N HIS A 11 -4.46 -8.96 -5.89
CA HIS A 11 -4.63 -7.91 -4.90
C HIS A 11 -3.31 -7.22 -4.55
N SER A 12 -3.36 -5.92 -4.26
CA SER A 12 -2.40 -5.36 -3.33
C SER A 12 -2.72 -5.92 -1.94
N LEU A 13 -1.80 -6.63 -1.32
CA LEU A 13 -2.09 -7.36 -0.07
C LEU A 13 -2.63 -6.46 1.04
N LYS A 14 -2.14 -5.22 1.12
CA LYS A 14 -2.58 -4.21 2.10
C LYS A 14 -4.07 -3.83 1.98
N ASP A 15 -4.68 -4.08 0.82
CA ASP A 15 -6.08 -3.74 0.54
C ASP A 15 -7.02 -4.95 0.75
N VAL A 16 -6.46 -6.12 1.07
CA VAL A 16 -7.23 -7.33 1.40
C VAL A 16 -7.73 -7.25 2.83
N PRO A 17 -9.04 -7.32 3.07
CA PRO A 17 -9.60 -7.31 4.42
C PRO A 17 -9.00 -8.40 5.31
N GLU A 18 -9.02 -8.17 6.61
CA GLU A 18 -8.60 -9.17 7.60
C GLU A 18 -9.46 -10.41 7.51
N ALA A 19 -10.77 -10.24 7.61
CA ALA A 19 -11.74 -11.31 7.42
C ALA A 19 -12.15 -11.42 5.95
N THR A 20 -11.90 -12.58 5.37
CA THR A 20 -12.35 -12.96 4.03
C THR A 20 -13.31 -14.15 4.11
N ASP A 21 -14.05 -14.43 3.05
CA ASP A 21 -14.90 -15.62 2.98
C ASP A 21 -14.05 -16.89 3.24
N SER A 22 -14.54 -17.76 4.11
CA SER A 22 -13.81 -18.96 4.55
C SER A 22 -13.53 -19.96 3.41
N ARG A 23 -14.22 -19.86 2.29
CA ARG A 23 -14.00 -20.65 1.07
C ARG A 23 -12.86 -20.12 0.20
N LEU A 24 -12.38 -18.91 0.46
CA LEU A 24 -11.28 -18.27 -0.26
C LEU A 24 -9.98 -18.36 0.56
N GLU A 25 -8.85 -18.34 -0.15
CA GLU A 25 -7.53 -18.26 0.48
C GLU A 25 -6.55 -17.43 -0.37
N LEU A 26 -5.58 -16.81 0.31
CA LEU A 26 -4.43 -16.19 -0.31
C LEU A 26 -3.35 -17.26 -0.47
N VAL A 27 -2.96 -17.53 -1.69
CA VAL A 27 -2.12 -18.69 -2.03
C VAL A 27 -0.74 -18.29 -2.54
N GLY A 28 -0.69 -17.32 -3.46
CA GLY A 28 0.56 -16.89 -4.09
C GLY A 28 0.91 -15.46 -3.75
N PHE A 29 2.21 -15.19 -3.64
CA PHE A 29 2.73 -13.86 -3.29
C PHE A 29 3.92 -13.53 -4.20
N LEU A 30 3.86 -12.40 -4.90
CA LEU A 30 5.01 -11.95 -5.68
C LEU A 30 6.11 -11.39 -4.78
N PRO A 31 7.37 -11.34 -5.24
CA PRO A 31 8.45 -10.69 -4.52
C PRO A 31 8.03 -9.30 -4.02
N ARG A 32 8.36 -9.01 -2.77
CA ARG A 32 7.99 -7.75 -2.13
C ARG A 32 8.75 -6.60 -2.77
N ALA A 33 8.04 -5.61 -3.30
CA ALA A 33 8.61 -4.31 -3.67
C ALA A 33 8.79 -3.45 -2.40
N THR A 34 9.38 -2.25 -2.54
CA THR A 34 9.63 -1.33 -1.44
C THR A 34 8.37 -1.12 -0.57
N PRO A 35 8.42 -1.49 0.72
CA PRO A 35 7.24 -1.44 1.58
C PRO A 35 6.94 -0.03 2.12
N PHE A 36 7.84 0.93 1.94
CA PHE A 36 7.80 2.21 2.60
C PHE A 36 6.77 3.17 2.00
N ASP A 37 6.32 4.09 2.85
CA ASP A 37 5.57 5.26 2.41
C ASP A 37 6.54 6.32 1.88
N VAL A 38 6.05 7.14 0.95
CA VAL A 38 6.85 8.19 0.33
C VAL A 38 6.07 9.50 0.27
N LEU A 39 6.81 10.59 0.30
CA LEU A 39 6.33 11.94 0.02
C LEU A 39 6.55 12.27 -1.46
N VAL A 40 5.54 12.84 -2.10
CA VAL A 40 5.66 13.52 -3.39
C VAL A 40 5.31 15.00 -3.16
N ALA A 41 6.31 15.88 -3.25
CA ALA A 41 6.21 17.29 -2.89
C ALA A 41 7.16 18.18 -3.73
N GLY A 42 7.52 17.73 -4.93
CA GLY A 42 8.55 18.40 -5.74
C GLY A 42 9.90 18.40 -5.01
N ASN A 43 10.45 19.57 -4.77
CA ASN A 43 11.77 19.72 -4.12
C ASN A 43 11.70 19.82 -2.58
N LYS A 44 10.52 19.61 -1.97
CA LYS A 44 10.34 19.74 -0.52
C LYS A 44 10.49 18.39 0.16
N THR A 45 11.02 18.40 1.39
CA THR A 45 11.02 17.27 2.32
C THR A 45 9.88 17.43 3.33
N PHE A 46 9.60 16.41 4.11
CA PHE A 46 8.57 16.44 5.16
C PHE A 46 8.83 17.57 6.17
N GLU A 47 10.09 17.73 6.58
CA GLU A 47 10.48 18.78 7.53
C GLU A 47 10.40 20.19 6.91
N SER A 48 10.65 20.33 5.61
CA SER A 48 10.61 21.63 4.91
C SER A 48 9.21 22.06 4.48
N LEU A 49 8.18 21.23 4.65
CA LEU A 49 6.80 21.62 4.37
C LEU A 49 6.38 22.80 5.26
N PRO A 50 5.80 23.88 4.69
CA PRO A 50 5.35 25.03 5.47
C PRO A 50 4.23 24.66 6.45
N LYS A 51 4.09 25.47 7.51
CA LYS A 51 2.97 25.36 8.46
C LYS A 51 1.64 25.48 7.71
N GLY A 52 0.70 24.56 8.00
CA GLY A 52 -0.60 24.52 7.33
C GLY A 52 -0.56 23.92 5.92
N ALA A 53 0.59 23.35 5.47
CA ALA A 53 0.68 22.71 4.16
C ALA A 53 -0.40 21.65 3.95
N LYS A 54 -1.00 21.66 2.78
CA LYS A 54 -2.06 20.72 2.36
C LYS A 54 -1.44 19.42 1.90
N VAL A 55 -1.61 18.36 2.71
CA VAL A 55 -1.06 17.01 2.44
C VAL A 55 -2.19 16.05 2.11
N GLY A 56 -2.20 15.53 0.88
CA GLY A 56 -3.21 14.61 0.38
C GLY A 56 -2.90 13.15 0.72
N THR A 57 -3.85 12.45 1.32
CA THR A 57 -3.81 11.00 1.51
C THR A 57 -5.21 10.44 1.80
N GLY A 58 -5.56 9.29 1.23
CA GLY A 58 -6.80 8.56 1.57
C GLY A 58 -6.61 7.51 2.66
N SER A 59 -5.45 7.49 3.36
CA SER A 59 -5.13 6.47 4.36
C SER A 59 -5.27 7.02 5.79
N PRO A 60 -6.24 6.54 6.59
CA PRO A 60 -6.37 6.92 7.99
C PRO A 60 -5.09 6.67 8.81
N ARG A 61 -4.39 5.56 8.54
CA ARG A 61 -3.11 5.22 9.16
C ARG A 61 -2.07 6.34 8.97
N ARG A 62 -1.94 6.85 7.74
CA ARG A 62 -1.00 7.94 7.42
C ARG A 62 -1.43 9.24 8.10
N VAL A 63 -2.72 9.57 8.06
CA VAL A 63 -3.25 10.79 8.70
C VAL A 63 -2.93 10.80 10.19
N LEU A 64 -3.17 9.69 10.90
CA LEU A 64 -2.90 9.59 12.33
C LEU A 64 -1.41 9.79 12.65
N GLN A 65 -0.53 9.12 11.91
CA GLN A 65 0.91 9.23 12.12
C GLN A 65 1.46 10.61 11.76
N LEU A 66 0.96 11.23 10.67
CA LEU A 66 1.32 12.61 10.31
C LEU A 66 0.93 13.58 11.42
N ARG A 67 -0.32 13.51 11.90
CA ARG A 67 -0.81 14.41 12.95
C ARG A 67 -0.03 14.28 14.25
N ALA A 68 0.45 13.08 14.58
CA ALA A 68 1.30 12.88 15.75
C ALA A 68 2.67 13.59 15.63
N LYS A 69 3.22 13.69 14.42
CA LYS A 69 4.55 14.29 14.17
C LYS A 69 4.48 15.75 13.74
N ARG A 70 3.50 16.10 12.93
CA ARG A 70 3.29 17.43 12.35
C ARG A 70 1.80 17.81 12.45
N PRO A 71 1.31 18.15 13.67
CA PRO A 71 -0.09 18.53 13.89
C PRO A 71 -0.49 19.82 13.18
N ASP A 72 0.48 20.58 12.73
CA ASP A 72 0.31 21.81 11.98
C ASP A 72 -0.07 21.58 10.49
N LEU A 73 0.07 20.37 9.96
CA LEU A 73 -0.27 20.06 8.57
C LEU A 73 -1.77 19.86 8.36
N CYS A 74 -2.25 20.30 7.20
CA CYS A 74 -3.65 20.12 6.79
C CYS A 74 -3.79 18.84 5.98
N CYS A 75 -4.21 17.73 6.61
CA CYS A 75 -4.44 16.45 5.93
C CYS A 75 -5.78 16.47 5.19
N LEU A 76 -5.76 16.21 3.88
CA LEU A 76 -6.92 16.18 3.00
C LEU A 76 -7.14 14.78 2.42
N ASP A 77 -8.42 14.35 2.30
CA ASP A 77 -8.73 13.08 1.62
C ASP A 77 -8.35 13.16 0.13
N LEU A 78 -7.67 12.12 -0.34
CA LEU A 78 -7.17 12.06 -1.71
C LEU A 78 -7.53 10.71 -2.34
N ARG A 79 -8.32 10.77 -3.41
CA ARG A 79 -8.75 9.63 -4.23
C ARG A 79 -8.27 9.79 -5.67
N GLY A 80 -8.38 8.71 -6.43
CA GLY A 80 -7.99 8.64 -7.83
C GLY A 80 -6.78 7.74 -8.07
N ASN A 81 -6.34 7.62 -9.32
CA ASN A 81 -5.13 6.90 -9.69
C ASN A 81 -3.85 7.70 -9.34
N LEU A 82 -2.68 7.08 -9.46
CA LEU A 82 -1.41 7.71 -9.08
C LEU A 82 -1.14 8.98 -9.87
N GLU A 83 -1.35 8.96 -11.18
CA GLU A 83 -1.08 10.09 -12.06
C GLU A 83 -1.94 11.30 -11.70
N SER A 84 -3.26 11.09 -11.49
CA SER A 84 -4.18 12.17 -11.10
C SER A 84 -3.84 12.77 -9.73
N ARG A 85 -3.32 11.94 -8.80
CA ARG A 85 -2.88 12.43 -7.49
C ARG A 85 -1.60 13.26 -7.60
N ILE A 86 -0.62 12.82 -8.39
CA ILE A 86 0.63 13.56 -8.63
C ILE A 86 0.33 14.88 -9.33
N ALA A 87 -0.59 14.89 -10.30
CA ALA A 87 -1.00 16.11 -10.99
C ALA A 87 -1.49 17.20 -10.02
N LYS A 88 -2.18 16.86 -8.93
CA LYS A 88 -2.62 17.82 -7.92
C LYS A 88 -1.48 18.55 -7.22
N VAL A 89 -0.35 17.88 -7.04
CA VAL A 89 0.86 18.53 -6.50
C VAL A 89 1.50 19.43 -7.57
N LYS A 90 1.63 18.92 -8.80
CA LYS A 90 2.21 19.69 -9.92
C LYS A 90 1.40 20.95 -10.26
N ASN A 91 0.08 20.89 -10.10
CA ASN A 91 -0.82 22.02 -10.33
C ASN A 91 -0.95 22.98 -9.12
N GLY A 92 -0.29 22.67 -8.00
CA GLY A 92 -0.35 23.50 -6.80
C GLY A 92 -1.65 23.42 -5.99
N GLU A 93 -2.52 22.44 -6.29
CA GLU A 93 -3.75 22.19 -5.51
C GLU A 93 -3.42 21.64 -4.12
N LEU A 94 -2.34 20.85 -4.03
CA LEU A 94 -1.77 20.27 -2.81
C LEU A 94 -0.29 20.61 -2.73
N ASP A 95 0.22 20.79 -1.52
CA ASP A 95 1.65 20.99 -1.28
C ASP A 95 2.43 19.66 -1.34
N ALA A 96 1.78 18.57 -0.95
CA ALA A 96 2.35 17.24 -0.95
C ALA A 96 1.27 16.15 -0.97
N ILE A 97 1.66 14.93 -1.32
CA ILE A 97 0.84 13.73 -1.18
C ILE A 97 1.67 12.59 -0.59
N LEU A 98 1.00 11.65 0.11
CA LEU A 98 1.61 10.43 0.62
C LEU A 98 1.15 9.22 -0.19
N LEU A 99 2.11 8.47 -0.70
CA LEU A 99 1.89 7.27 -1.49
C LEU A 99 2.71 6.09 -0.93
N GLY A 100 2.46 4.88 -1.43
CA GLY A 100 3.38 3.75 -1.21
C GLY A 100 4.38 3.69 -2.36
N ALA A 101 5.67 3.54 -2.05
CA ALA A 101 6.77 3.51 -3.01
C ALA A 101 6.54 2.48 -4.13
N ALA A 102 6.14 1.26 -3.78
CA ALA A 102 5.91 0.16 -4.73
C ALA A 102 5.00 0.52 -5.92
N GLY A 103 4.00 1.39 -5.69
CA GLY A 103 3.12 1.84 -6.77
C GLY A 103 3.83 2.72 -7.79
N LEU A 104 4.66 3.63 -7.32
CA LEU A 104 5.46 4.53 -8.16
C LEU A 104 6.55 3.74 -8.91
N GLU A 105 7.24 2.83 -8.23
CA GLU A 105 8.26 1.97 -8.83
C GLU A 105 7.70 1.15 -9.98
N ARG A 106 6.54 0.50 -9.80
CA ARG A 106 5.90 -0.33 -10.83
C ARG A 106 5.45 0.45 -12.06
N LEU A 107 5.15 1.73 -11.90
CA LEU A 107 4.77 2.61 -13.01
C LEU A 107 5.94 3.42 -13.59
N GLY A 108 7.17 3.21 -13.10
CA GLY A 108 8.34 3.97 -13.54
C GLY A 108 8.30 5.44 -13.15
N LEU A 109 7.62 5.76 -12.03
CA LEU A 109 7.41 7.13 -11.52
C LEU A 109 8.27 7.43 -10.28
N SER A 110 9.36 6.69 -10.07
CA SER A 110 10.25 6.88 -8.91
C SER A 110 10.88 8.27 -8.83
N GLN A 111 11.03 8.96 -9.96
CA GLN A 111 11.51 10.35 -10.03
C GLN A 111 10.57 11.37 -9.37
N GLU A 112 9.32 11.02 -9.14
CA GLU A 112 8.36 11.88 -8.43
C GLU A 112 8.51 11.83 -6.91
N ILE A 113 9.31 10.88 -6.39
CA ILE A 113 9.54 10.71 -4.96
C ILE A 113 10.46 11.82 -4.46
N SER A 114 9.95 12.63 -3.54
CA SER A 114 10.72 13.67 -2.86
C SER A 114 11.45 13.13 -1.62
N GLU A 115 10.84 12.17 -0.91
CA GLU A 115 11.38 11.58 0.30
C GLU A 115 10.79 10.17 0.53
N ILE A 116 11.62 9.25 1.00
CA ILE A 116 11.19 7.92 1.46
C ILE A 116 11.20 7.93 3.00
N PHE A 117 10.07 7.59 3.60
CA PHE A 117 9.97 7.55 5.06
C PHE A 117 10.56 6.26 5.63
N SER A 118 11.34 6.38 6.68
CA SER A 118 11.72 5.22 7.48
C SER A 118 10.52 4.70 8.30
N PRO A 119 10.52 3.41 8.70
CA PRO A 119 9.43 2.84 9.50
C PRO A 119 9.19 3.55 10.85
N GLU A 120 10.23 4.18 11.40
CA GLU A 120 10.16 4.94 12.66
C GLU A 120 9.42 6.27 12.46
N VAL A 121 9.43 6.79 11.24
CA VAL A 121 8.70 8.02 10.88
C VAL A 121 7.28 7.68 10.47
N LEU A 122 7.11 6.76 9.53
CA LEU A 122 5.81 6.27 9.07
C LEU A 122 5.84 4.74 8.99
N THR A 123 5.27 4.07 9.99
CA THR A 123 5.09 2.62 9.96
C THR A 123 4.20 2.23 8.77
N PRO A 124 4.68 1.39 7.85
CA PRO A 124 3.94 0.98 6.67
C PRO A 124 2.66 0.19 7.00
N ALA A 125 1.77 0.07 6.01
CA ALA A 125 0.63 -0.83 6.14
C ALA A 125 1.09 -2.30 6.08
N VAL A 126 0.37 -3.16 6.79
CA VAL A 126 0.53 -4.62 6.70
C VAL A 126 0.43 -5.06 5.24
N GLY A 127 1.40 -5.84 4.77
CA GLY A 127 1.45 -6.34 3.39
C GLY A 127 1.77 -5.27 2.33
N GLN A 128 2.15 -4.04 2.72
CA GLN A 128 2.51 -3.03 1.74
C GLN A 128 3.72 -3.48 0.90
N GLY A 129 3.63 -3.28 -0.43
CA GLY A 129 4.62 -3.73 -1.41
C GLY A 129 4.41 -5.14 -1.94
N ILE A 130 3.54 -5.95 -1.32
CA ILE A 130 3.24 -7.32 -1.75
C ILE A 130 2.01 -7.35 -2.65
N VAL A 131 2.11 -8.05 -3.79
CA VAL A 131 0.97 -8.45 -4.61
C VAL A 131 0.64 -9.90 -4.23
N ALA A 132 -0.62 -10.17 -3.96
CA ALA A 132 -1.10 -11.49 -3.57
C ALA A 132 -2.17 -12.01 -4.53
N PHE A 133 -2.23 -13.32 -4.66
CA PHE A 133 -3.25 -14.04 -5.42
C PHE A 133 -4.21 -14.74 -4.48
N GLN A 134 -5.51 -14.62 -4.79
CA GLN A 134 -6.58 -15.27 -4.04
C GLN A 134 -7.36 -16.20 -4.96
N CYS A 135 -7.66 -17.41 -4.50
CA CYS A 135 -8.51 -18.36 -5.21
C CYS A 135 -9.48 -19.09 -4.27
N CYS A 136 -10.37 -19.88 -4.83
CA CYS A 136 -11.20 -20.82 -4.06
C CYS A 136 -10.34 -21.96 -3.53
N LYS A 137 -10.56 -22.35 -2.27
CA LYS A 137 -9.82 -23.44 -1.60
C LYS A 137 -9.98 -24.81 -2.26
N ASP A 138 -11.13 -25.06 -2.86
CA ASP A 138 -11.48 -26.30 -3.55
C ASP A 138 -10.90 -26.37 -4.98
N ASN A 139 -10.44 -25.26 -5.55
CA ASN A 139 -9.79 -25.24 -6.86
C ASN A 139 -8.31 -25.66 -6.74
N SER A 140 -8.07 -26.96 -6.57
CA SER A 140 -6.73 -27.51 -6.36
C SER A 140 -5.78 -27.25 -7.54
N PHE A 141 -6.27 -27.18 -8.76
CA PHE A 141 -5.45 -26.91 -9.94
C PHE A 141 -4.88 -25.48 -9.89
N VAL A 142 -5.75 -24.47 -9.74
CA VAL A 142 -5.34 -23.06 -9.67
C VAL A 142 -4.42 -22.84 -8.46
N ARG A 143 -4.78 -23.39 -7.32
CA ARG A 143 -3.98 -23.33 -6.11
C ARG A 143 -2.54 -23.81 -6.35
N ASN A 144 -2.35 -24.99 -6.91
CA ASN A 144 -1.02 -25.55 -7.21
C ASN A 144 -0.21 -24.68 -8.18
N VAL A 145 -0.85 -24.04 -9.16
CA VAL A 145 -0.18 -23.14 -10.08
C VAL A 145 0.29 -21.88 -9.37
N LEU A 146 -0.57 -21.26 -8.54
CA LEU A 146 -0.25 -20.04 -7.80
C LEU A 146 0.80 -20.27 -6.71
N GLU A 147 0.78 -21.41 -6.03
CA GLU A 147 1.80 -21.81 -5.05
C GLU A 147 3.20 -21.87 -5.68
N LYS A 148 3.31 -22.43 -6.89
CA LYS A 148 4.60 -22.49 -7.61
C LYS A 148 5.13 -21.13 -8.03
N ALA A 149 4.25 -20.15 -8.24
CA ALA A 149 4.62 -18.76 -8.56
C ALA A 149 4.92 -17.92 -7.30
N SER A 150 4.70 -18.46 -6.12
CA SER A 150 4.86 -17.74 -4.85
C SER A 150 6.31 -17.55 -4.45
N ASN A 151 6.67 -16.34 -4.06
CA ASN A 151 7.96 -16.06 -3.42
C ASN A 151 7.88 -16.41 -1.93
N PRO A 152 8.77 -17.30 -1.42
CA PRO A 152 8.69 -17.79 -0.03
C PRO A 152 8.88 -16.69 1.03
N GLU A 153 9.76 -15.73 0.77
CA GLU A 153 10.03 -14.63 1.71
C GLU A 153 8.81 -13.68 1.82
N ALA A 154 8.22 -13.35 0.68
CA ALA A 154 7.01 -12.53 0.65
C ALA A 154 5.82 -13.25 1.31
N ALA A 155 5.69 -14.57 1.10
CA ALA A 155 4.68 -15.39 1.75
C ALA A 155 4.84 -15.42 3.28
N LEU A 156 6.08 -15.58 3.76
CA LEU A 156 6.39 -15.56 5.19
C LEU A 156 6.07 -14.18 5.80
N ALA A 157 6.52 -13.09 5.15
CA ALA A 157 6.25 -11.73 5.60
C ALA A 157 4.73 -11.47 5.65
N ALA A 158 4.01 -11.84 4.60
CA ALA A 158 2.55 -11.70 4.53
C ALA A 158 1.85 -12.42 5.69
N LYS A 159 2.26 -13.66 5.97
CA LYS A 159 1.71 -14.47 7.07
C LYS A 159 1.97 -13.83 8.43
N LEU A 160 3.21 -13.42 8.69
CA LEU A 160 3.60 -12.83 9.97
C LEU A 160 2.90 -11.50 10.21
N GLU A 161 2.93 -10.59 9.23
CA GLU A 161 2.32 -9.27 9.35
C GLU A 161 0.80 -9.35 9.51
N ARG A 162 0.10 -10.25 8.77
CA ARG A 162 -1.34 -10.45 8.93
C ARG A 162 -1.70 -11.13 10.25
N SER A 163 -0.89 -12.10 10.72
CA SER A 163 -1.10 -12.71 12.04
C SER A 163 -0.97 -11.69 13.16
N TRP A 164 -0.01 -10.76 13.04
CA TRP A 164 0.17 -9.69 14.00
C TRP A 164 -1.02 -8.71 14.00
N MET A 165 -1.50 -8.34 12.80
CA MET A 165 -2.69 -7.51 12.66
C MET A 165 -3.92 -8.15 13.32
N ASN A 166 -4.15 -9.46 13.08
CA ASN A 166 -5.24 -10.23 13.68
C ASN A 166 -5.15 -10.32 15.22
N PHE A 167 -3.92 -10.32 15.76
CA PHE A 167 -3.71 -10.33 17.20
C PHE A 167 -4.02 -8.98 17.86
N LEU A 168 -3.79 -7.89 17.14
CA LEU A 168 -4.05 -6.54 17.65
C LEU A 168 -5.51 -6.11 17.55
N GLY A 169 -6.33 -6.74 16.69
CA GLY A 169 -7.77 -6.48 16.50
C GLY A 169 -8.01 -5.42 15.45
#